data_373594bcca55e41fb1364175478be94f
#
_entry.id   373594bcca55e41fb1364175478be94f
#
_cell.length_a   1.000
_cell.length_b   1.000
_cell.length_c   1.000
_cell.angle_alpha   90.00
_cell.angle_beta   90.00
_cell.angle_gamma   90.00
#
_symmetry.space_group_name_H-M   'P 1'
#
loop_
_entity.id
_entity.type
_entity.pdbx_description
1 polymer ?
#
loop_
_entity_poly.entity_id
_entity_poly.type
_entity_poly.pdbx_seq_one_letter_code
_entity_poly.pdbx_strand_id
1 'polypeptide(L)'
;MPKPKDTFIPNTPDELTAAWVGEALRGAGETCTVDDIRVEPLGGGVGMTGQTVRVRIEGDGAPATAVAKFAASQAQTRGITESYDSYAREIRFYERYAERVPVRTPKYLGADYDPGTHGQPGPVVVRIIESLPVGVKRWISRNTVKYLRPTKRRYALLIEDMGDAGAVYG
;
A
#
# COMPACT_ATOMS: atom_id res chain seq x y z
N MET A 1 -5.34 4.57 -16.99
CA MET A 1 -4.18 4.68 -17.91
C MET A 1 -2.92 4.44 -17.10
N PRO A 2 -1.97 3.60 -17.52
CA PRO A 2 -0.68 3.52 -16.84
C PRO A 2 0.05 4.85 -16.99
N LYS A 3 0.47 5.45 -15.85
CA LYS A 3 1.28 6.68 -15.84
C LYS A 3 2.62 6.47 -16.58
N PRO A 4 3.19 7.54 -17.17
CA PRO A 4 4.52 7.47 -17.78
C PRO A 4 5.56 7.01 -16.75
N LYS A 5 6.59 6.29 -17.21
CA LYS A 5 7.63 5.63 -16.39
C LYS A 5 8.53 6.57 -15.56
N ASP A 6 8.35 7.88 -15.64
CA ASP A 6 9.20 8.88 -14.99
C ASP A 6 8.54 9.57 -13.78
N THR A 7 7.38 9.09 -13.32
CA THR A 7 6.72 9.69 -12.16
C THR A 7 7.36 9.15 -10.88
N PHE A 8 7.88 10.05 -10.05
CA PHE A 8 8.40 9.71 -8.73
C PHE A 8 7.29 9.09 -7.87
N ILE A 9 7.54 7.90 -7.32
CA ILE A 9 6.65 7.22 -6.40
C ILE A 9 7.30 7.26 -5.03
N PRO A 10 6.70 7.91 -4.01
CA PRO A 10 7.24 7.87 -2.66
C PRO A 10 7.19 6.44 -2.10
N ASN A 11 8.23 6.04 -1.40
CA ASN A 11 8.36 4.69 -0.85
C ASN A 11 8.38 4.67 0.68
N THR A 12 8.54 5.85 1.27
CA THR A 12 8.54 6.09 2.72
C THR A 12 7.76 7.37 3.03
N PRO A 13 7.32 7.55 4.29
CA PRO A 13 6.68 8.80 4.70
C PRO A 13 7.52 10.05 4.42
N ASP A 14 8.84 9.96 4.59
CA ASP A 14 9.77 11.08 4.40
C ASP A 14 9.93 11.50 2.93
N GLU A 15 9.58 10.62 2.01
CA GLU A 15 9.59 10.88 0.57
C GLU A 15 8.26 11.50 0.06
N LEU A 16 7.25 11.62 0.92
CA LEU A 16 5.95 12.17 0.54
C LEU A 16 6.06 13.68 0.30
N THR A 17 5.49 14.16 -0.80
CA THR A 17 5.51 15.58 -1.16
C THR A 17 4.11 16.11 -1.45
N ALA A 18 3.90 17.41 -1.26
CA ALA A 18 2.64 18.09 -1.62
C ALA A 18 2.30 17.88 -3.10
N ALA A 19 3.31 17.92 -3.97
CA ALA A 19 3.13 17.68 -5.41
C ALA A 19 2.55 16.30 -5.70
N TRP A 20 3.11 15.22 -5.09
CA TRP A 20 2.60 13.87 -5.26
C TRP A 20 1.17 13.71 -4.72
N VAL A 21 0.88 14.27 -3.52
CA VAL A 21 -0.46 14.24 -2.93
C VAL A 21 -1.47 14.94 -3.84
N GLY A 22 -1.13 16.12 -4.38
CA GLY A 22 -1.97 16.83 -5.31
C GLY A 22 -2.23 16.07 -6.62
N GLU A 23 -1.22 15.38 -7.16
CA GLU A 23 -1.40 14.53 -8.34
C GLU A 23 -2.28 13.32 -8.04
N ALA A 24 -2.09 12.67 -6.87
CA ALA A 24 -2.88 11.53 -6.45
C ALA A 24 -4.37 11.91 -6.33
N LEU A 25 -4.68 13.01 -5.62
CA LEU A 25 -6.03 13.53 -5.45
C LEU A 25 -6.68 13.87 -6.80
N ARG A 26 -5.99 14.59 -7.69
CA ARG A 26 -6.51 14.89 -9.04
C ARG A 26 -6.73 13.63 -9.87
N GLY A 27 -5.84 12.65 -9.74
CA GLY A 27 -5.98 11.35 -10.39
C GLY A 27 -7.19 10.54 -9.92
N ALA A 28 -7.63 10.76 -8.68
CA ALA A 28 -8.84 10.18 -8.09
C ALA A 28 -10.11 11.00 -8.40
N GLY A 29 -9.99 12.12 -9.12
CA GLY A 29 -11.12 12.96 -9.54
C GLY A 29 -11.42 14.13 -8.61
N GLU A 30 -10.57 14.42 -7.62
CA GLU A 30 -10.73 15.59 -6.77
C GLU A 30 -10.28 16.86 -7.51
N THR A 31 -11.08 17.92 -7.38
CA THR A 31 -10.73 19.26 -7.90
C THR A 31 -10.17 20.08 -6.76
N CYS A 32 -8.85 20.05 -6.59
CA CYS A 32 -8.19 20.71 -5.46
C CYS A 32 -6.77 21.17 -5.82
N THR A 33 -6.24 22.11 -5.01
CA THR A 33 -4.81 22.41 -4.92
C THR A 33 -4.25 21.84 -3.63
N VAL A 34 -2.98 21.55 -3.61
CA VAL A 34 -2.23 21.14 -2.40
C VAL A 34 -1.00 22.03 -2.33
N ASP A 35 -0.97 22.89 -1.33
CA ASP A 35 0.07 23.89 -1.14
C ASP A 35 1.16 23.36 -0.19
N ASP A 36 0.77 22.70 0.90
CA ASP A 36 1.67 22.10 1.86
C ASP A 36 1.10 20.82 2.48
N ILE A 37 1.97 19.98 3.04
CA ILE A 37 1.59 18.78 3.78
C ILE A 37 2.41 18.64 5.06
N ARG A 38 1.79 18.05 6.10
CA ARG A 38 2.48 17.60 7.31
C ARG A 38 2.19 16.13 7.55
N VAL A 39 3.24 15.37 7.76
CA VAL A 39 3.16 13.92 8.02
C VAL A 39 3.22 13.67 9.52
N GLU A 40 2.24 12.96 10.05
CA GLU A 40 2.13 12.62 11.46
C GLU A 40 2.06 11.09 11.62
N PRO A 41 2.72 10.50 12.62
CA PRO A 41 2.54 9.09 12.94
C PRO A 41 1.06 8.78 13.23
N LEU A 42 0.54 7.69 12.67
CA LEU A 42 -0.79 7.19 12.96
C LEU A 42 -0.69 5.98 13.91
N GLY A 43 -1.19 6.13 15.13
CA GLY A 43 -1.14 5.07 16.16
C GLY A 43 0.30 4.70 16.55
N GLY A 44 0.58 3.42 16.78
CA GLY A 44 1.92 2.92 17.12
C GLY A 44 2.95 2.98 15.98
N GLY A 45 2.64 3.62 14.86
CA GLY A 45 3.56 3.93 13.77
C GLY A 45 4.00 2.76 12.89
N VAL A 46 3.83 1.52 13.35
CA VAL A 46 4.26 0.33 12.61
C VAL A 46 3.10 -0.63 12.47
N GLY A 47 2.42 -0.56 11.33
CA GLY A 47 1.50 -1.63 10.93
C GLY A 47 2.27 -2.94 10.72
N MET A 48 1.62 -4.09 10.96
CA MET A 48 2.25 -5.41 10.82
C MET A 48 2.83 -5.65 9.41
N THR A 49 2.31 -4.99 8.39
CA THR A 49 2.65 -5.23 6.97
C THR A 49 3.16 -4.00 6.23
N GLY A 50 3.12 -2.80 6.84
CA GLY A 50 3.52 -1.55 6.18
C GLY A 50 3.63 -0.38 7.13
N GLN A 51 4.06 0.75 6.61
CA GLN A 51 4.10 2.03 7.30
C GLN A 51 2.81 2.78 7.00
N THR A 52 2.16 3.33 8.04
CA THR A 52 0.93 4.11 7.90
C THR A 52 1.09 5.43 8.64
N VAL A 53 0.76 6.51 7.97
CA VAL A 53 0.86 7.87 8.52
C VAL A 53 -0.40 8.67 8.20
N ARG A 54 -0.70 9.64 9.05
CA ARG A 54 -1.68 10.69 8.77
C ARG A 54 -0.98 11.81 8.02
N VAL A 55 -1.64 12.32 6.98
CA VAL A 55 -1.18 13.46 6.20
C VAL A 55 -2.16 14.59 6.43
N ARG A 56 -1.72 15.69 7.05
CA ARG A 56 -2.47 16.94 7.06
C ARG A 56 -2.19 17.67 5.77
N ILE A 57 -3.20 18.17 5.14
CA ILE A 57 -3.13 18.77 3.81
C ILE A 57 -3.63 20.23 3.92
N GLU A 58 -2.83 21.15 3.44
CA GLU A 58 -3.19 22.56 3.28
C GLU A 58 -3.37 22.84 1.77
N GLY A 59 -4.52 23.41 1.40
CA GLY A 59 -4.86 23.71 0.00
C GLY A 59 -6.35 23.93 -0.20
N ASP A 60 -6.70 24.48 -1.34
CA ASP A 60 -8.11 24.78 -1.66
C ASP A 60 -8.82 23.56 -2.22
N GLY A 61 -9.99 23.24 -1.67
CA GLY A 61 -10.79 22.07 -2.06
C GLY A 61 -10.21 20.72 -1.68
N ALA A 62 -9.04 20.66 -1.02
CA ALA A 62 -8.42 19.41 -0.56
C ALA A 62 -9.05 18.91 0.76
N PRO A 63 -9.09 17.60 1.01
CA PRO A 63 -9.44 17.07 2.32
C PRO A 63 -8.39 17.53 3.35
N ALA A 64 -8.83 17.98 4.54
CA ALA A 64 -7.93 18.46 5.59
C ALA A 64 -6.93 17.39 6.06
N THR A 65 -7.33 16.12 6.01
CA THR A 65 -6.51 14.97 6.38
C THR A 65 -6.71 13.79 5.45
N ALA A 66 -5.67 12.99 5.31
CA ALA A 66 -5.69 11.71 4.61
C ALA A 66 -4.77 10.71 5.32
N VAL A 67 -4.89 9.44 4.99
CA VAL A 67 -3.98 8.39 5.46
C VAL A 67 -3.14 7.91 4.29
N ALA A 68 -1.82 7.97 4.45
CA ALA A 68 -0.89 7.43 3.48
C ALA A 68 -0.29 6.10 3.99
N LYS A 69 -0.21 5.13 3.09
CA LYS A 69 0.31 3.79 3.38
C LYS A 69 1.45 3.45 2.43
N PHE A 70 2.52 2.88 2.98
CA PHE A 70 3.75 2.51 2.28
C PHE A 70 4.14 1.08 2.61
N ALA A 71 5.05 0.52 1.84
CA ALA A 71 5.62 -0.78 2.13
C ALA A 71 6.35 -0.79 3.48
N ALA A 72 6.47 -1.97 4.09
CA ALA A 72 7.20 -2.14 5.34
C ALA A 72 8.66 -1.68 5.21
N SER A 73 9.17 -1.01 6.25
CA SER A 73 10.58 -0.63 6.37
C SER A 73 11.48 -1.84 6.61
N GLN A 74 10.98 -2.84 7.36
CA GLN A 74 11.72 -4.06 7.63
C GLN A 74 11.81 -4.95 6.39
N ALA A 75 13.02 -5.24 5.93
CA ALA A 75 13.29 -5.99 4.70
C ALA A 75 12.60 -7.36 4.66
N GLN A 76 12.60 -8.09 5.78
CA GLN A 76 11.97 -9.41 5.85
C GLN A 76 10.45 -9.35 5.72
N THR A 77 9.81 -8.45 6.47
CA THR A 77 8.35 -8.22 6.40
C THR A 77 7.96 -7.80 5.00
N ARG A 78 8.71 -6.86 4.43
CA ARG A 78 8.49 -6.38 3.07
C ARG A 78 8.60 -7.50 2.04
N GLY A 79 9.65 -8.32 2.09
CA GLY A 79 9.84 -9.44 1.17
C GLY A 79 8.70 -10.45 1.24
N ILE A 80 8.21 -10.77 2.44
CA ILE A 80 7.04 -11.64 2.64
C ILE A 80 5.79 -11.02 2.03
N THR A 81 5.50 -9.76 2.36
CA THR A 81 4.30 -9.05 1.90
C THR A 81 4.29 -8.89 0.37
N GLU A 82 5.44 -8.60 -0.21
CA GLU A 82 5.62 -8.53 -1.66
C GLU A 82 5.46 -9.88 -2.34
N SER A 83 5.86 -10.99 -1.71
CA SER A 83 5.71 -12.33 -2.30
C SER A 83 4.24 -12.74 -2.48
N TYR A 84 3.33 -12.15 -1.71
CA TYR A 84 1.87 -12.29 -1.85
C TYR A 84 1.23 -11.19 -2.70
N ASP A 85 2.03 -10.29 -3.30
CA ASP A 85 1.56 -9.09 -4.02
C ASP A 85 0.56 -8.23 -3.20
N SER A 86 0.71 -8.25 -1.87
CA SER A 86 -0.29 -7.68 -0.94
C SER A 86 -0.47 -6.18 -1.14
N TYR A 87 0.61 -5.42 -1.35
CA TYR A 87 0.52 -3.97 -1.56
C TYR A 87 -0.27 -3.62 -2.83
N ALA A 88 0.04 -4.26 -3.95
CA ALA A 88 -0.68 -4.00 -5.19
C ALA A 88 -2.12 -4.54 -5.15
N ARG A 89 -2.38 -5.61 -4.38
CA ARG A 89 -3.75 -6.11 -4.15
C ARG A 89 -4.55 -5.14 -3.30
N GLU A 90 -3.95 -4.54 -2.26
CA GLU A 90 -4.60 -3.53 -1.43
C GLU A 90 -4.95 -2.29 -2.26
N ILE A 91 -4.03 -1.78 -3.07
CA ILE A 91 -4.27 -0.66 -3.98
C ILE A 91 -5.44 -0.97 -4.91
N ARG A 92 -5.40 -2.14 -5.59
CA ARG A 92 -6.48 -2.56 -6.51
C ARG A 92 -7.82 -2.75 -5.79
N PHE A 93 -7.82 -3.15 -4.52
CA PHE A 93 -9.04 -3.23 -3.73
C PHE A 93 -9.67 -1.85 -3.56
N TYR A 94 -8.90 -0.86 -3.09
CA TYR A 94 -9.41 0.50 -2.92
C TYR A 94 -9.81 1.15 -4.25
N GLU A 95 -9.02 0.95 -5.30
CA GLU A 95 -9.29 1.51 -6.63
C GLU A 95 -10.57 0.96 -7.28
N ARG A 96 -10.94 -0.30 -7.03
CA ARG A 96 -11.97 -0.99 -7.83
C ARG A 96 -13.12 -1.58 -7.04
N TYR A 97 -12.91 -1.92 -5.79
CA TYR A 97 -13.85 -2.75 -5.03
C TYR A 97 -14.36 -2.09 -3.75
N ALA A 98 -13.62 -1.18 -3.14
CA ALA A 98 -13.96 -0.58 -1.85
C ALA A 98 -15.36 0.03 -1.81
N GLU A 99 -15.80 0.71 -2.87
CA GLU A 99 -17.13 1.29 -2.98
C GLU A 99 -18.25 0.26 -3.18
N ARG A 100 -17.91 -0.99 -3.53
CA ARG A 100 -18.88 -2.04 -3.84
C ARG A 100 -19.16 -2.98 -2.66
N VAL A 101 -18.36 -2.91 -1.61
CA VAL A 101 -18.56 -3.75 -0.42
C VAL A 101 -19.66 -3.14 0.47
N PRO A 102 -20.49 -3.98 1.15
CA PRO A 102 -21.63 -3.51 1.95
C PRO A 102 -21.22 -2.95 3.33
N VAL A 103 -19.94 -2.58 3.49
CA VAL A 103 -19.39 -1.96 4.70
C VAL A 103 -18.71 -0.65 4.34
N ARG A 104 -18.73 0.32 5.27
CA ARG A 104 -18.01 1.57 5.06
C ARG A 104 -16.51 1.31 4.99
N THR A 105 -15.91 1.69 3.89
CA THR A 105 -14.46 1.68 3.68
C THR A 105 -13.96 3.10 3.51
N PRO A 106 -12.69 3.40 3.83
CA PRO A 106 -12.07 4.67 3.46
C PRO A 106 -12.19 4.92 1.95
N LYS A 107 -12.49 6.16 1.57
CA LYS A 107 -12.49 6.57 0.16
C LYS A 107 -11.08 6.45 -0.41
N TYR A 108 -10.97 5.96 -1.65
CA TYR A 108 -9.73 5.99 -2.41
C TYR A 108 -9.40 7.42 -2.83
N LEU A 109 -8.21 7.90 -2.50
CA LEU A 109 -7.73 9.25 -2.81
C LEU A 109 -6.54 9.24 -3.77
N GLY A 110 -6.06 8.08 -4.17
CA GLY A 110 -5.00 7.91 -5.15
C GLY A 110 -3.96 6.89 -4.74
N ALA A 111 -3.22 6.39 -5.70
CA ALA A 111 -2.09 5.50 -5.47
C ALA A 111 -1.15 5.47 -6.65
N ASP A 112 0.10 5.13 -6.34
CA ASP A 112 1.08 4.75 -7.35
C ASP A 112 1.85 3.52 -6.88
N TYR A 113 2.21 2.65 -7.81
CA TYR A 113 3.09 1.53 -7.55
C TYR A 113 3.83 1.09 -8.80
N ASP A 114 5.04 0.58 -8.61
CA ASP A 114 5.81 0.03 -9.71
C ASP A 114 5.15 -1.26 -10.21
N PRO A 115 4.76 -1.32 -11.49
CA PRO A 115 4.32 -2.56 -12.09
C PRO A 115 5.53 -3.48 -12.20
N GLY A 116 5.63 -4.48 -11.37
CA GLY A 116 6.67 -5.50 -11.46
C GLY A 116 6.04 -6.86 -11.64
N THR A 117 6.65 -7.71 -12.40
CA THR A 117 6.38 -9.13 -12.33
C THR A 117 7.03 -9.63 -11.03
N HIS A 118 6.22 -9.82 -9.98
CA HIS A 118 6.66 -10.71 -8.94
C HIS A 118 6.79 -12.08 -9.57
N GLY A 119 7.91 -12.72 -9.27
CA GLY A 119 8.03 -14.14 -9.48
C GLY A 119 7.01 -14.90 -8.61
N GLN A 120 5.74 -14.65 -8.82
CA GLN A 120 4.73 -15.58 -8.35
C GLN A 120 5.06 -16.90 -9.03
N PRO A 121 5.24 -17.97 -8.25
CA PRO A 121 5.45 -19.27 -8.85
C PRO A 121 4.30 -19.49 -9.84
N GLY A 122 4.66 -19.81 -11.08
CA GLY A 122 3.64 -20.08 -12.10
C GLY A 122 2.66 -21.15 -11.61
N PRO A 123 1.45 -21.22 -12.16
CA PRO A 123 0.39 -22.13 -11.69
C PRO A 123 0.85 -23.59 -11.59
N VAL A 124 1.81 -24.00 -12.40
CA VAL A 124 2.41 -25.33 -12.35
C VAL A 124 3.24 -25.52 -11.07
N VAL A 125 4.03 -24.52 -10.68
CA VAL A 125 4.85 -24.56 -9.45
C VAL A 125 3.96 -24.55 -8.21
N VAL A 126 2.90 -23.75 -8.20
CA VAL A 126 1.88 -23.76 -7.13
C VAL A 126 1.28 -25.15 -6.98
N ARG A 127 0.87 -25.76 -8.08
CA ARG A 127 0.26 -27.10 -8.09
C ARG A 127 1.22 -28.19 -7.60
N ILE A 128 2.51 -28.08 -7.94
CA ILE A 128 3.55 -28.99 -7.42
C ILE A 128 3.69 -28.79 -5.90
N ILE A 129 3.77 -27.54 -5.43
CA ILE A 129 3.88 -27.25 -3.99
C ILE A 129 2.63 -27.73 -3.25
N GLU A 130 1.45 -27.57 -3.81
CA GLU A 130 0.20 -28.05 -3.21
C GLU A 130 0.12 -29.58 -3.10
N SER A 131 0.74 -30.32 -4.00
CA SER A 131 0.79 -31.79 -3.96
C SER A 131 1.80 -32.35 -2.95
N LEU A 132 2.70 -31.53 -2.39
CA LEU A 132 3.72 -31.99 -1.46
C LEU A 132 3.13 -32.32 -0.07
N PRO A 133 3.71 -33.31 0.65
CA PRO A 133 3.35 -33.60 2.03
C PRO A 133 3.51 -32.38 2.96
N VAL A 134 2.66 -32.25 3.97
CA VAL A 134 2.63 -31.10 4.89
C VAL A 134 3.99 -30.83 5.54
N GLY A 135 4.75 -31.88 5.87
CA GLY A 135 6.10 -31.75 6.43
C GLY A 135 7.08 -31.06 5.49
N VAL A 136 7.01 -31.39 4.21
CA VAL A 136 7.85 -30.76 3.16
C VAL A 136 7.43 -29.32 2.93
N LYS A 137 6.13 -29.04 2.89
CA LYS A 137 5.61 -27.66 2.80
C LYS A 137 6.10 -26.80 3.96
N ARG A 138 6.04 -27.33 5.18
CA ARG A 138 6.53 -26.65 6.38
C ARG A 138 8.03 -26.38 6.33
N TRP A 139 8.81 -27.33 5.85
CA TRP A 139 10.25 -27.19 5.67
C TRP A 139 10.58 -26.14 4.60
N ILE A 140 9.92 -26.17 3.43
CA ILE A 140 10.07 -25.18 2.37
C ILE A 140 9.71 -23.79 2.92
N SER A 141 8.56 -23.62 3.57
CA SER A 141 8.13 -22.35 4.13
C SER A 141 9.16 -21.78 5.11
N ARG A 142 9.66 -22.59 6.05
CA ARG A 142 10.67 -22.16 7.03
C ARG A 142 11.98 -21.72 6.40
N ASN A 143 12.40 -22.34 5.32
CA ASN A 143 13.68 -22.06 4.69
C ASN A 143 13.57 -20.97 3.61
N THR A 144 12.45 -20.93 2.87
CA THR A 144 12.26 -19.94 1.79
C THR A 144 12.10 -18.54 2.34
N VAL A 145 11.43 -18.36 3.49
CA VAL A 145 11.28 -17.05 4.15
C VAL A 145 12.63 -16.35 4.40
N LYS A 146 13.69 -17.12 4.66
CA LYS A 146 15.04 -16.57 4.86
C LYS A 146 15.66 -15.98 3.59
N TYR A 147 15.17 -16.37 2.43
CA TYR A 147 15.68 -15.95 1.12
C TYR A 147 14.75 -14.94 0.41
N LEU A 148 13.58 -14.64 0.99
CA LEU A 148 12.71 -13.60 0.48
C LEU A 148 13.37 -12.24 0.70
N ARG A 149 13.89 -11.67 -0.38
CA ARG A 149 14.45 -10.33 -0.37
C ARG A 149 13.42 -9.35 -0.88
N PRO A 150 13.32 -8.15 -0.27
CA PRO A 150 12.46 -7.11 -0.80
C PRO A 150 12.92 -6.72 -2.20
N THR A 151 11.97 -6.41 -3.04
CA THR A 151 12.26 -5.84 -4.36
C THR A 151 12.56 -4.34 -4.23
N LYS A 152 12.96 -3.70 -5.34
CA LYS A 152 13.10 -2.24 -5.41
C LYS A 152 11.78 -1.54 -5.76
N ARG A 153 10.66 -2.29 -5.83
CA ARG A 153 9.34 -1.73 -6.17
C ARG A 153 8.89 -0.74 -5.13
N ARG A 154 8.28 0.33 -5.58
CA ARG A 154 7.73 1.39 -4.75
C ARG A 154 6.22 1.25 -4.69
N TYR A 155 5.63 1.62 -3.56
CA TYR A 155 4.19 1.55 -3.31
C TYR A 155 3.78 2.72 -2.43
N ALA A 156 2.81 3.48 -2.89
CA ALA A 156 2.17 4.52 -2.12
C ALA A 156 0.66 4.48 -2.35
N LEU A 157 -0.11 4.48 -1.29
CA LEU A 157 -1.57 4.50 -1.32
C LEU A 157 -2.06 5.63 -0.42
N LEU A 158 -2.93 6.48 -0.95
CA LEU A 158 -3.61 7.55 -0.22
C LEU A 158 -5.10 7.22 -0.11
N ILE A 159 -5.64 7.24 1.09
CA ILE A 159 -7.04 6.96 1.40
C ILE A 159 -7.61 7.98 2.39
N GLU A 160 -8.93 8.04 2.50
CA GLU A 160 -9.64 8.86 3.47
C GLU A 160 -9.16 8.58 4.90
N ASP A 161 -8.97 9.64 5.67
CA ASP A 161 -8.77 9.56 7.11
C ASP A 161 -10.13 9.46 7.79
N MET A 162 -10.46 8.30 8.31
CA MET A 162 -11.73 8.08 9.02
C MET A 162 -11.72 8.63 10.46
N GLY A 163 -10.60 9.23 10.88
CA GLY A 163 -10.42 9.73 12.23
C GLY A 163 -10.45 8.63 13.29
N ASP A 164 -10.50 9.03 14.54
CA ASP A 164 -10.56 8.10 15.68
C ASP A 164 -11.96 7.45 15.85
N ALA A 165 -12.97 7.95 15.12
CA ALA A 165 -14.34 7.44 15.17
C ALA A 165 -14.52 6.01 14.57
N GLY A 166 -13.49 5.49 13.88
CA GLY A 166 -13.50 4.13 13.33
C GLY A 166 -12.92 3.05 14.23
N ALA A 167 -12.29 3.43 15.33
CA ALA A 167 -11.66 2.49 16.26
C ALA A 167 -12.64 2.09 17.38
N VAL A 168 -13.74 1.43 17.02
CA VAL A 168 -14.53 0.69 18.02
C VAL A 168 -13.83 -0.65 18.23
N TYR A 169 -12.90 -0.67 19.17
CA TYR A 169 -12.42 -1.92 19.74
C TYR A 169 -13.50 -2.42 20.70
N GLY A 170 -14.30 -3.38 20.25
CA GLY A 170 -15.16 -4.18 21.10
C GLY A 170 -14.35 -5.24 21.82
#